data_065c4b9ff01244524412e0d5a0feb6f5
#
_entry.id   065c4b9ff01244524412e0d5a0feb6f5
#
_cell.length_a   1.000
_cell.length_b   1.000
_cell.length_c   1.000
_cell.angle_alpha   90.00
_cell.angle_beta   90.00
_cell.angle_gamma   90.00
#
_symmetry.space_group_name_H-M   'P 1'
#
loop_
_entity.id
_entity.type
_entity.pdbx_description
1 polymer ?
#
loop_
_entity_poly.entity_id
_entity_poly.type
_entity_poly.pdbx_seq_one_letter_code
_entity_poly.pdbx_strand_id
1 'polypeptide(L)'
;MKLLPWIFSVLFALPLYSQAAGGNSVVSVDLPIPAPEWTLPAIENAEGDLSLSDFRGKITYVDFWASWCGPCRLSLPALNALNSQFADDPVQFLAISIDVVEEDAWDFLKRYAVDYPVVIDTEGDIARTFAVDGMPSGYLLDGQGRVREIHIGFKRGDELKLAESIKRLLSDMATSEVDET
;
A
#
# COMPACT_ATOMS: atom_id res chain seq x y z
N MET A 1 9.00 31.58 71.19
CA MET A 1 8.16 31.68 69.98
C MET A 1 8.96 31.13 68.82
N LYS A 2 8.72 29.83 68.44
CA LYS A 2 9.44 29.14 67.37
C LYS A 2 8.50 29.01 66.17
N LEU A 3 8.83 29.69 65.08
CA LEU A 3 8.12 29.61 63.78
C LEU A 3 8.72 28.44 62.97
N LEU A 4 7.90 27.44 62.68
CA LEU A 4 8.25 26.35 61.71
C LEU A 4 7.98 26.84 60.32
N PRO A 5 8.90 26.59 59.32
CA PRO A 5 8.61 26.81 57.92
C PRO A 5 7.88 25.59 57.32
N TRP A 6 6.79 25.85 56.64
CA TRP A 6 6.07 24.88 55.83
C TRP A 6 6.84 24.59 54.51
N ILE A 7 7.28 23.34 54.36
CA ILE A 7 7.87 22.88 53.12
C ILE A 7 6.73 22.38 52.23
N PHE A 8 6.40 23.17 51.20
CA PHE A 8 5.55 22.73 50.12
C PHE A 8 6.35 21.82 49.19
N SER A 9 6.09 20.49 49.24
CA SER A 9 6.60 19.51 48.32
C SER A 9 5.78 19.55 47.06
N VAL A 10 6.28 20.20 46.00
CA VAL A 10 5.69 20.18 44.67
C VAL A 10 6.08 18.89 44.00
N LEU A 11 5.15 17.92 43.97
CA LEU A 11 5.27 16.71 43.16
C LEU A 11 5.11 17.09 41.69
N PHE A 12 6.21 17.13 40.98
CA PHE A 12 6.27 17.27 39.53
C PHE A 12 5.87 15.91 38.93
N ALA A 13 4.61 15.80 38.54
CA ALA A 13 4.14 14.65 37.73
C ALA A 13 4.71 14.79 36.32
N LEU A 14 5.73 14.02 36.00
CA LEU A 14 6.22 13.88 34.62
C LEU A 14 5.17 13.11 33.80
N PRO A 15 4.75 13.65 32.64
CA PRO A 15 3.91 12.88 31.75
C PRO A 15 4.72 11.69 31.19
N LEU A 16 4.20 10.48 31.41
CA LEU A 16 4.68 9.28 30.76
C LEU A 16 4.44 9.45 29.24
N TYR A 17 5.47 9.82 28.51
CA TYR A 17 5.49 9.70 27.05
C TYR A 17 5.50 8.20 26.73
N SER A 18 4.33 7.67 26.41
CA SER A 18 4.20 6.37 25.78
C SER A 18 4.82 6.46 24.39
N GLN A 19 6.01 5.87 24.22
CA GLN A 19 6.60 5.68 22.89
C GLN A 19 5.72 4.66 22.17
N ALA A 20 4.92 5.16 21.24
CA ALA A 20 4.24 4.30 20.27
C ALA A 20 5.33 3.57 19.46
N ALA A 21 5.44 2.26 19.68
CA ALA A 21 6.26 1.38 18.86
C ALA A 21 5.82 1.54 17.39
N GLY A 22 6.79 1.75 16.48
CA GLY A 22 6.57 1.88 15.06
C GLY A 22 5.84 0.66 14.50
N GLY A 23 4.53 0.76 14.43
CA GLY A 23 3.66 -0.23 13.79
C GLY A 23 3.31 0.27 12.39
N ASN A 24 3.36 -0.60 11.39
CA ASN A 24 2.77 -0.35 10.09
C ASN A 24 1.32 0.11 10.30
N SER A 25 1.03 1.34 9.92
CA SER A 25 -0.32 1.87 10.06
C SER A 25 -1.13 1.43 8.85
N VAL A 26 -2.13 0.58 9.07
CA VAL A 26 -3.23 0.42 8.12
C VAL A 26 -4.15 1.60 8.38
N VAL A 27 -4.22 2.52 7.44
CA VAL A 27 -5.20 3.61 7.49
C VAL A 27 -6.46 3.09 6.81
N SER A 28 -7.46 2.69 7.60
CA SER A 28 -8.79 2.41 7.06
C SER A 28 -9.42 3.72 6.66
N VAL A 29 -9.75 3.86 5.40
CA VAL A 29 -10.52 5.00 4.90
C VAL A 29 -11.99 4.68 5.17
N ASP A 30 -12.64 5.46 6.04
CA ASP A 30 -14.03 5.22 6.46
C ASP A 30 -15.03 5.28 5.30
N LEU A 31 -14.69 5.96 4.22
CA LEU A 31 -15.49 6.04 2.99
C LEU A 31 -14.59 5.72 1.81
N PRO A 32 -15.03 4.84 0.87
CA PRO A 32 -14.25 4.62 -0.34
C PRO A 32 -14.12 5.93 -1.11
N ILE A 33 -12.88 6.39 -1.33
CA ILE A 33 -12.57 7.57 -2.13
C ILE A 33 -12.09 7.14 -3.52
N PRO A 34 -12.44 7.84 -4.61
CA PRO A 34 -11.89 7.56 -5.92
C PRO A 34 -10.36 7.59 -5.87
N ALA A 35 -9.70 6.58 -6.43
CA ALA A 35 -8.27 6.66 -6.66
C ALA A 35 -7.97 7.74 -7.71
N PRO A 36 -6.86 8.47 -7.59
CA PRO A 36 -6.43 9.40 -8.62
C PRO A 36 -6.28 8.71 -9.97
N GLU A 37 -6.69 9.37 -11.06
CA GLU A 37 -6.46 8.87 -12.42
C GLU A 37 -4.98 9.01 -12.78
N TRP A 38 -4.47 8.03 -13.50
CA TRP A 38 -3.09 8.00 -13.95
C TRP A 38 -2.94 7.24 -15.27
N THR A 39 -1.85 7.52 -15.98
CA THR A 39 -1.37 6.76 -17.13
C THR A 39 0.16 6.74 -17.06
N LEU A 40 0.76 5.57 -17.09
CA LEU A 40 2.19 5.37 -16.94
C LEU A 40 2.70 4.31 -17.93
N PRO A 41 3.95 4.43 -18.43
CA PRO A 41 4.55 3.42 -19.29
C PRO A 41 4.83 2.13 -18.52
N ALA A 42 4.49 0.99 -19.14
CA ALA A 42 4.83 -0.32 -18.62
C ALA A 42 6.31 -0.64 -18.86
N ILE A 43 6.95 -1.24 -17.88
CA ILE A 43 8.36 -1.66 -17.95
C ILE A 43 8.54 -3.16 -17.80
N GLU A 44 7.54 -3.90 -17.27
CA GLU A 44 7.60 -5.35 -17.10
C GLU A 44 6.17 -5.93 -17.13
N ASN A 45 6.00 -7.13 -17.70
CA ASN A 45 4.76 -7.92 -17.76
C ASN A 45 3.54 -7.23 -18.40
N ALA A 46 3.76 -6.17 -19.18
CA ALA A 46 2.76 -5.50 -19.99
C ALA A 46 3.44 -4.71 -21.12
N GLU A 47 2.67 -4.27 -22.11
CA GLU A 47 3.15 -3.49 -23.25
C GLU A 47 2.44 -2.12 -23.29
N GLY A 48 3.17 -1.07 -23.70
CA GLY A 48 2.65 0.27 -23.87
C GLY A 48 2.35 0.97 -22.53
N ASP A 49 1.41 1.90 -22.56
CA ASP A 49 0.98 2.63 -21.37
C ASP A 49 -0.21 1.92 -20.73
N LEU A 50 -0.19 1.83 -19.39
CA LEU A 50 -1.32 1.39 -18.59
C LEU A 50 -1.94 2.59 -17.87
N SER A 51 -3.24 2.49 -17.62
CA SER A 51 -4.02 3.50 -16.90
C SER A 51 -4.89 2.86 -15.81
N LEU A 52 -5.38 3.65 -14.86
CA LEU A 52 -6.30 3.15 -13.83
C LEU A 52 -7.54 2.47 -14.43
N SER A 53 -8.00 2.91 -15.60
CA SER A 53 -9.18 2.36 -16.27
C SER A 53 -9.01 0.89 -16.68
N ASP A 54 -7.77 0.44 -16.96
CA ASP A 54 -7.48 -0.94 -17.36
C ASP A 54 -7.67 -1.93 -16.21
N PHE A 55 -7.78 -1.41 -14.99
CA PHE A 55 -7.91 -2.18 -13.76
C PHE A 55 -9.34 -2.18 -13.20
N ARG A 56 -10.30 -1.57 -13.90
CA ARG A 56 -11.71 -1.56 -13.49
C ARG A 56 -12.33 -2.96 -13.57
N GLY A 57 -13.33 -3.21 -12.72
CA GLY A 57 -14.03 -4.50 -12.64
C GLY A 57 -13.35 -5.56 -11.79
N LYS A 58 -12.12 -5.29 -11.30
CA LYS A 58 -11.37 -6.20 -10.44
C LYS A 58 -10.90 -5.47 -9.17
N ILE A 59 -10.71 -6.23 -8.09
CA ILE A 59 -9.99 -5.74 -6.92
C ILE A 59 -8.54 -5.57 -7.32
N THR A 60 -7.96 -4.38 -7.10
CA THR A 60 -6.59 -4.08 -7.52
C THR A 60 -5.75 -3.69 -6.32
N TYR A 61 -4.59 -4.31 -6.15
CA TYR A 61 -3.58 -3.86 -5.22
C TYR A 61 -2.48 -3.12 -5.96
N VAL A 62 -2.35 -1.81 -5.72
CA VAL A 62 -1.32 -0.94 -6.29
C VAL A 62 -0.20 -0.79 -5.27
N ASP A 63 1.03 -1.22 -5.60
CA ASP A 63 2.22 -1.13 -4.74
C ASP A 63 3.21 -0.11 -5.29
N PHE A 64 3.44 0.97 -4.56
CA PHE A 64 4.52 1.92 -4.86
C PHE A 64 5.82 1.42 -4.25
N TRP A 65 6.86 1.33 -5.07
CA TRP A 65 8.17 0.81 -4.68
C TRP A 65 9.33 1.54 -5.38
N ALA A 66 10.57 1.25 -4.97
CA ALA A 66 11.77 1.70 -5.66
C ALA A 66 12.94 0.75 -5.41
N SER A 67 13.94 0.76 -6.28
CA SER A 67 15.15 -0.07 -6.17
C SER A 67 15.95 0.17 -4.88
N TRP A 68 15.98 1.40 -4.41
CA TRP A 68 16.64 1.81 -3.17
C TRP A 68 15.83 1.53 -1.89
N CYS A 69 14.59 1.06 -2.03
CA CYS A 69 13.71 0.75 -0.90
C CYS A 69 14.06 -0.61 -0.29
N GLY A 70 14.63 -0.60 0.91
CA GLY A 70 15.00 -1.83 1.63
C GLY A 70 13.83 -2.79 1.87
N PRO A 71 12.71 -2.35 2.47
CA PRO A 71 11.54 -3.20 2.73
C PRO A 71 10.86 -3.73 1.46
N CYS A 72 11.02 -3.08 0.30
CA CYS A 72 10.45 -3.52 -0.98
C CYS A 72 11.03 -4.87 -1.44
N ARG A 73 12.23 -5.24 -0.95
CA ARG A 73 12.81 -6.59 -1.15
C ARG A 73 12.01 -7.70 -0.48
N LEU A 74 11.16 -7.34 0.48
CA LEU A 74 10.25 -8.28 1.16
C LEU A 74 8.84 -8.20 0.56
N SER A 75 8.35 -6.97 0.23
CA SER A 75 6.99 -6.81 -0.29
C SER A 75 6.81 -7.43 -1.67
N LEU A 76 7.68 -7.16 -2.65
CA LEU A 76 7.49 -7.65 -4.01
C LEU A 76 7.35 -9.18 -4.10
N PRO A 77 8.25 -10.00 -3.51
CA PRO A 77 8.08 -11.46 -3.52
C PRO A 77 6.83 -11.94 -2.79
N ALA A 78 6.44 -11.29 -1.69
CA ALA A 78 5.25 -11.66 -0.94
C ALA A 78 3.97 -11.32 -1.72
N LEU A 79 3.93 -10.16 -2.39
CA LEU A 79 2.84 -9.75 -3.26
C LEU A 79 2.74 -10.66 -4.50
N ASN A 80 3.89 -11.12 -5.04
CA ASN A 80 3.89 -12.07 -6.15
C ASN A 80 3.30 -13.43 -5.75
N ALA A 81 3.57 -13.88 -4.54
CA ALA A 81 2.92 -15.09 -4.01
C ALA A 81 1.41 -14.89 -3.83
N LEU A 82 0.95 -13.71 -3.38
CA LEU A 82 -0.48 -13.39 -3.32
C LEU A 82 -1.12 -13.30 -4.70
N ASN A 83 -0.46 -12.69 -5.68
CA ASN A 83 -0.93 -12.67 -7.08
C ASN A 83 -1.21 -14.08 -7.58
N SER A 84 -0.28 -15.02 -7.32
CA SER A 84 -0.48 -16.43 -7.68
C SER A 84 -1.61 -17.09 -6.88
N GLN A 85 -1.81 -16.73 -5.61
CA GLN A 85 -2.88 -17.26 -4.77
C GLN A 85 -4.28 -16.87 -5.27
N PHE A 86 -4.42 -15.66 -5.83
CA PHE A 86 -5.69 -15.11 -6.33
C PHE A 86 -5.80 -15.15 -7.86
N ALA A 87 -5.03 -16.01 -8.53
CA ALA A 87 -4.99 -16.06 -10.01
C ALA A 87 -6.35 -16.39 -10.66
N ASP A 88 -7.20 -17.14 -9.95
CA ASP A 88 -8.54 -17.54 -10.43
C ASP A 88 -9.66 -16.57 -9.96
N ASP A 89 -9.32 -15.57 -9.17
CA ASP A 89 -10.25 -14.58 -8.63
C ASP A 89 -10.20 -13.27 -9.45
N PRO A 90 -11.24 -12.41 -9.39
CA PRO A 90 -11.20 -11.08 -10.00
C PRO A 90 -10.33 -10.12 -9.20
N VAL A 91 -9.07 -10.50 -9.00
CA VAL A 91 -8.03 -9.76 -8.29
C VAL A 91 -6.84 -9.55 -9.19
N GLN A 92 -6.18 -8.42 -9.07
CA GLN A 92 -4.96 -8.13 -9.79
C GLN A 92 -4.02 -7.26 -8.96
N PHE A 93 -2.73 -7.33 -9.30
CA PHE A 93 -1.69 -6.56 -8.67
C PHE A 93 -1.04 -5.65 -9.72
N LEU A 94 -0.56 -4.50 -9.28
CA LEU A 94 0.19 -3.55 -10.07
C LEU A 94 1.31 -2.99 -9.21
N ALA A 95 2.53 -2.96 -9.73
CA ALA A 95 3.63 -2.27 -9.10
C ALA A 95 3.94 -0.96 -9.85
N ILE A 96 4.10 0.14 -9.12
CA ILE A 96 4.53 1.43 -9.66
C ILE A 96 5.90 1.75 -9.09
N SER A 97 6.94 1.67 -9.93
CA SER A 97 8.27 2.13 -9.55
C SER A 97 8.32 3.66 -9.55
N ILE A 98 8.98 4.23 -8.55
CA ILE A 98 9.30 5.67 -8.52
C ILE A 98 10.80 5.92 -8.72
N ASP A 99 11.51 4.97 -9.30
CA ASP A 99 12.90 5.20 -9.69
C ASP A 99 12.97 6.25 -10.80
N VAL A 100 13.86 7.22 -10.65
CA VAL A 100 14.10 8.26 -11.65
C VAL A 100 14.83 7.68 -12.88
N VAL A 101 15.61 6.62 -12.67
CA VAL A 101 16.35 5.90 -13.70
C VAL A 101 15.72 4.53 -13.88
N GLU A 102 15.19 4.27 -15.06
CA GLU A 102 14.45 3.04 -15.37
C GLU A 102 15.33 1.78 -15.25
N GLU A 103 16.62 1.89 -15.59
CA GLU A 103 17.59 0.80 -15.46
C GLU A 103 17.75 0.31 -14.02
N ASP A 104 17.61 1.20 -13.02
CA ASP A 104 17.66 0.83 -11.60
C ASP A 104 16.48 -0.06 -11.22
N ALA A 105 15.28 0.25 -11.74
CA ALA A 105 14.08 -0.56 -11.55
C ALA A 105 14.27 -1.95 -12.20
N TRP A 106 14.76 -2.03 -13.44
CA TRP A 106 15.03 -3.31 -14.12
C TRP A 106 16.08 -4.15 -13.40
N ASP A 107 17.16 -3.53 -12.92
CA ASP A 107 18.20 -4.23 -12.16
C ASP A 107 17.68 -4.79 -10.83
N PHE A 108 16.72 -4.12 -10.23
CA PHE A 108 16.02 -4.63 -9.05
C PHE A 108 15.11 -5.81 -9.40
N LEU A 109 14.28 -5.70 -10.45
CA LEU A 109 13.35 -6.74 -10.91
C LEU A 109 14.07 -8.01 -11.35
N LYS A 110 15.30 -7.95 -11.87
CA LYS A 110 16.13 -9.14 -12.16
C LYS A 110 16.36 -10.03 -10.92
N ARG A 111 16.27 -9.47 -9.72
CA ARG A 111 16.48 -10.19 -8.43
C ARG A 111 15.17 -10.47 -7.69
N TYR A 112 14.18 -9.62 -7.88
CA TYR A 112 12.89 -9.64 -7.21
C TYR A 112 11.77 -9.60 -8.25
N ALA A 113 11.81 -10.58 -9.18
CA ALA A 113 10.85 -10.68 -10.26
C ALA A 113 9.42 -10.85 -9.74
N VAL A 114 8.47 -10.26 -10.47
CA VAL A 114 7.04 -10.41 -10.26
C VAL A 114 6.36 -10.84 -11.55
N ASP A 115 5.17 -11.45 -11.46
CA ASP A 115 4.41 -11.97 -12.61
C ASP A 115 3.20 -11.08 -12.96
N TYR A 116 3.09 -9.90 -12.34
CA TYR A 116 2.06 -8.91 -12.60
C TYR A 116 2.67 -7.62 -13.20
N PRO A 117 1.85 -6.76 -13.83
CA PRO A 117 2.34 -5.55 -14.48
C PRO A 117 3.15 -4.62 -13.57
N VAL A 118 4.23 -4.07 -14.13
CA VAL A 118 5.02 -3.02 -13.51
C VAL A 118 5.07 -1.82 -14.44
N VAL A 119 4.73 -0.65 -13.90
CA VAL A 119 4.85 0.65 -14.57
C VAL A 119 5.84 1.54 -13.83
N ILE A 120 6.26 2.64 -14.46
CA ILE A 120 7.24 3.56 -13.87
C ILE A 120 6.73 5.01 -13.86
N ASP A 121 6.93 5.68 -12.73
CA ASP A 121 6.62 7.09 -12.46
C ASP A 121 7.93 7.85 -12.19
N THR A 122 8.73 8.08 -13.25
CA THR A 122 10.07 8.68 -13.13
C THR A 122 10.06 10.09 -12.56
N GLU A 123 8.97 10.85 -12.77
CA GLU A 123 8.80 12.20 -12.24
C GLU A 123 8.21 12.22 -10.82
N GLY A 124 7.68 11.09 -10.34
CA GLY A 124 7.02 10.97 -9.05
C GLY A 124 5.70 11.72 -8.95
N ASP A 125 5.09 12.08 -10.08
CA ASP A 125 3.84 12.85 -10.12
C ASP A 125 2.67 12.03 -9.58
N ILE A 126 2.59 10.77 -9.96
CA ILE A 126 1.52 9.88 -9.53
C ILE A 126 1.69 9.52 -8.06
N ALA A 127 2.92 9.24 -7.62
CA ALA A 127 3.21 9.03 -6.20
C ALA A 127 2.79 10.23 -5.34
N ARG A 128 3.05 11.47 -5.80
CA ARG A 128 2.58 12.69 -5.11
C ARG A 128 1.05 12.79 -5.08
N THR A 129 0.38 12.43 -6.17
CA THR A 129 -1.09 12.49 -6.25
C THR A 129 -1.75 11.46 -5.33
N PHE A 130 -1.11 10.30 -5.13
CA PHE A 130 -1.51 9.29 -4.16
C PHE A 130 -1.09 9.64 -2.73
N ALA A 131 -0.39 10.75 -2.50
CA ALA A 131 0.17 11.15 -1.20
C ALA A 131 1.08 10.06 -0.58
N VAL A 132 1.98 9.49 -1.39
CA VAL A 132 2.94 8.49 -0.95
C VAL A 132 4.01 9.15 -0.08
N ASP A 133 3.93 8.95 1.24
CA ASP A 133 4.88 9.53 2.21
C ASP A 133 6.00 8.56 2.63
N GLY A 134 5.92 7.30 2.25
CA GLY A 134 6.89 6.25 2.61
C GLY A 134 6.87 5.06 1.67
N MET A 135 7.87 4.19 1.74
CA MET A 135 8.02 3.05 0.84
C MET A 135 8.24 1.73 1.60
N PRO A 136 7.59 0.63 1.16
CA PRO A 136 6.53 0.56 0.14
C PRO A 136 5.24 1.21 0.64
N SER A 137 4.39 1.68 -0.28
CA SER A 137 3.02 2.10 0.01
C SER A 137 2.05 1.36 -0.90
N GLY A 138 1.09 0.66 -0.29
CA GLY A 138 0.10 -0.12 -0.99
C GLY A 138 -1.29 0.46 -0.88
N TYR A 139 -2.04 0.43 -1.97
CA TYR A 139 -3.44 0.89 -2.05
C TYR A 139 -4.31 -0.25 -2.54
N LEU A 140 -5.24 -0.70 -1.71
CA LEU A 140 -6.23 -1.69 -2.09
C LEU A 140 -7.46 -1.00 -2.67
N LEU A 141 -7.76 -1.27 -3.93
CA LEU A 141 -8.86 -0.68 -4.67
C LEU A 141 -9.98 -1.70 -4.88
N ASP A 142 -11.23 -1.24 -4.85
CA ASP A 142 -12.37 -2.05 -5.28
C ASP A 142 -12.55 -2.03 -6.81
N GLY A 143 -13.51 -2.81 -7.32
CA GLY A 143 -13.78 -2.92 -8.76
C GLY A 143 -14.23 -1.60 -9.43
N GLN A 144 -14.64 -0.60 -8.66
CA GLN A 144 -14.93 0.75 -9.13
C GLN A 144 -13.69 1.65 -9.10
N GLY A 145 -12.52 1.14 -8.68
CA GLY A 145 -11.27 1.88 -8.55
C GLY A 145 -11.29 2.88 -7.40
N ARG A 146 -12.01 2.57 -6.33
CA ARG A 146 -12.03 3.38 -5.12
C ARG A 146 -11.07 2.78 -4.09
N VAL A 147 -10.28 3.62 -3.45
CA VAL A 147 -9.36 3.21 -2.37
C VAL A 147 -10.18 2.73 -1.18
N ARG A 148 -9.91 1.52 -0.72
CA ARG A 148 -10.54 0.88 0.43
C ARG A 148 -9.59 0.75 1.61
N GLU A 149 -8.31 0.55 1.36
CA GLU A 149 -7.27 0.46 2.40
C GLU A 149 -5.97 1.06 1.88
N ILE A 150 -5.17 1.60 2.79
CA ILE A 150 -3.82 2.12 2.52
C ILE A 150 -2.85 1.43 3.49
N HIS A 151 -1.79 0.87 2.94
CA HIS A 151 -0.74 0.18 3.69
C HIS A 151 0.56 0.96 3.54
N ILE A 152 1.20 1.34 4.65
CA ILE A 152 2.49 2.04 4.64
C ILE A 152 3.56 1.18 5.29
N GLY A 153 4.64 0.92 4.54
CA GLY A 153 5.68 -0.01 4.92
C GLY A 153 5.27 -1.49 4.73
N PHE A 154 6.22 -2.41 4.92
CA PHE A 154 5.98 -3.84 4.81
C PHE A 154 6.86 -4.63 5.77
N LYS A 155 6.29 -5.63 6.42
CA LYS A 155 6.98 -6.64 7.23
C LYS A 155 6.34 -8.00 7.03
N ARG A 156 7.04 -9.05 7.41
CA ARG A 156 6.51 -10.42 7.34
C ARG A 156 5.19 -10.55 8.09
N GLY A 157 4.20 -11.17 7.46
CA GLY A 157 2.84 -11.36 7.97
C GLY A 157 1.85 -10.29 7.52
N ASP A 158 2.30 -9.17 6.93
CA ASP A 158 1.38 -8.16 6.39
C ASP A 158 0.67 -8.68 5.12
N GLU A 159 1.31 -9.59 4.36
CA GLU A 159 0.69 -10.32 3.24
C GLU A 159 -0.56 -11.10 3.67
N LEU A 160 -0.57 -11.67 4.89
CA LEU A 160 -1.73 -12.41 5.40
C LEU A 160 -2.93 -11.48 5.67
N LYS A 161 -2.66 -10.30 6.21
CA LYS A 161 -3.70 -9.29 6.44
C LYS A 161 -4.27 -8.76 5.14
N LEU A 162 -3.39 -8.50 4.16
CA LEU A 162 -3.82 -8.10 2.82
C LEU A 162 -4.70 -9.18 2.17
N ALA A 163 -4.32 -10.46 2.28
CA ALA A 163 -5.14 -11.56 1.78
C ALA A 163 -6.53 -11.59 2.42
N GLU A 164 -6.66 -11.31 3.72
CA GLU A 164 -7.95 -11.22 4.41
C GLU A 164 -8.77 -10.01 3.92
N SER A 165 -8.13 -8.88 3.68
CA SER A 165 -8.79 -7.69 3.13
C SER A 165 -9.31 -7.93 1.71
N ILE A 166 -8.51 -8.57 0.86
CA ILE A 166 -8.92 -8.97 -0.49
C ILE A 166 -10.14 -9.91 -0.43
N LYS A 167 -10.12 -10.93 0.43
CA LYS A 167 -11.26 -11.87 0.59
C LYS A 167 -12.55 -11.17 1.04
N ARG A 168 -12.44 -10.17 1.93
CA ARG A 168 -13.61 -9.36 2.32
C ARG A 168 -14.18 -8.62 1.13
N LEU A 169 -13.35 -7.95 0.33
CA LEU A 169 -13.83 -7.23 -0.85
C LEU A 169 -14.42 -8.16 -1.92
N LEU A 170 -13.87 -9.37 -2.10
CA LEU A 170 -14.45 -10.39 -2.98
C LEU A 170 -15.86 -10.80 -2.52
N SER A 171 -16.05 -10.97 -1.21
CA SER A 171 -17.36 -11.27 -0.64
C SER A 171 -18.36 -10.14 -0.85
N ASP A 172 -17.93 -8.88 -0.67
CA ASP A 172 -18.76 -7.69 -0.90
C ASP A 172 -19.18 -7.56 -2.38
N MET A 173 -18.26 -7.86 -3.31
CA MET A 173 -18.57 -7.86 -4.75
C MET A 173 -19.64 -8.91 -5.09
N ALA A 174 -19.49 -10.14 -4.60
CA ALA A 174 -20.44 -11.21 -4.86
C ALA A 174 -21.84 -10.90 -4.31
N THR A 175 -21.96 -10.20 -3.18
CA THR A 175 -23.26 -9.81 -2.62
C THR A 175 -23.93 -8.69 -3.41
N SER A 176 -23.16 -7.74 -3.95
CA SER A 176 -23.72 -6.64 -4.75
C SER A 176 -24.29 -7.10 -6.09
N GLU A 177 -23.74 -8.14 -6.71
CA GLU A 177 -24.25 -8.71 -7.97
C GLU A 177 -25.58 -9.45 -7.80
N VAL A 178 -25.84 -9.97 -6.59
CA VAL A 178 -27.11 -10.69 -6.29
C VAL A 178 -28.24 -9.72 -6.04
N ASP A 179 -28.01 -8.53 -5.53
CA ASP A 179 -29.05 -7.53 -5.22
C ASP A 179 -29.54 -6.76 -6.47
N GLU A 180 -28.80 -6.82 -7.60
CA GLU A 180 -29.17 -6.15 -8.87
C GLU A 180 -29.97 -7.07 -9.85
N THR A 181 -30.23 -8.34 -9.49
CA THR A 181 -30.97 -9.30 -10.32
C THR A 181 -32.34 -9.59 -9.75
#